data_1bd7505f0a5c989e3c6d1ce9aa5d9ce4
#
_entry.id   1bd7505f0a5c989e3c6d1ce9aa5d9ce4
#
_cell.length_a   1.000
_cell.length_b   1.000
_cell.length_c   1.000
_cell.angle_alpha   90.00
_cell.angle_beta   90.00
_cell.angle_gamma   90.00
#
_symmetry.space_group_name_H-M   'P 1'
#
loop_
_entity.id
_entity.type
_entity.pdbx_description
1 polymer ?
#
loop_
_entity_poly.entity_id
_entity_poly.type
_entity_poly.pdbx_seq_one_letter_code
_entity_poly.pdbx_strand_id
1 'polypeptide(L)'
;MREVIDLNEQTARVCVDDTLRNSLPTGSPAVPAFDQLRFALYWFKVIRLVSLWDPVEENSYSIPTVLRLVDDDDVIAALERETHDHFAALTPRQWNQSEDPELQAEIDRILRRDIADLARTEAVKQRHLIRQVIEKAKQRDDEATTTSIRNSRNYIGHHIQHTRKEADRQRQNKPPLESPTYRDVEILISTTIEIAQSLYLAVNGCNYDLNDMRRISTEMAAELWGNCRFDIEKS
;
A
#
# COMPACT_ATOMS: atom_id res chain seq x y z
N MET A 1 -5.96 -0.53 3.66
CA MET A 1 -5.26 -1.04 2.45
C MET A 1 -6.16 -1.88 1.56
N ARG A 2 -6.84 -2.90 2.04
CA ARG A 2 -7.76 -3.74 1.24
C ARG A 2 -8.73 -2.91 0.39
N GLU A 3 -9.44 -1.98 1.00
CA GLU A 3 -10.41 -1.12 0.31
C GLU A 3 -9.80 -0.32 -0.85
N VAL A 4 -8.53 0.12 -0.71
CA VAL A 4 -7.83 0.84 -1.79
C VAL A 4 -7.51 -0.11 -2.94
N ILE A 5 -7.15 -1.36 -2.65
CA ILE A 5 -6.90 -2.40 -3.67
C ILE A 5 -8.21 -2.73 -4.39
N ASP A 6 -9.28 -3.01 -3.65
CA ASP A 6 -10.60 -3.32 -4.22
C ASP A 6 -11.08 -2.19 -5.14
N LEU A 7 -11.01 -0.94 -4.67
CA LEU A 7 -11.38 0.23 -5.46
C LEU A 7 -10.50 0.41 -6.70
N ASN A 8 -9.20 0.12 -6.59
CA ASN A 8 -8.31 0.23 -7.74
C ASN A 8 -8.72 -0.73 -8.86
N GLU A 9 -8.91 -1.99 -8.54
CA GLU A 9 -9.26 -3.02 -9.54
C GLU A 9 -10.66 -2.77 -10.12
N GLN A 10 -11.63 -2.31 -9.30
CA GLN A 10 -12.95 -1.91 -9.79
C GLN A 10 -12.87 -0.72 -10.74
N THR A 11 -12.11 0.34 -10.38
CA THR A 11 -11.97 1.54 -11.19
C THR A 11 -11.17 1.29 -12.47
N ALA A 12 -10.20 0.37 -12.47
CA ALA A 12 -9.45 0.01 -13.67
C ALA A 12 -10.39 -0.48 -14.78
N ARG A 13 -11.38 -1.31 -14.44
CA ARG A 13 -12.37 -1.83 -15.40
C ARG A 13 -13.37 -0.77 -15.88
N VAL A 14 -13.77 0.15 -15.02
CA VAL A 14 -14.80 1.14 -15.34
C VAL A 14 -14.20 2.42 -15.93
N CYS A 15 -13.05 2.86 -15.42
CA CYS A 15 -12.49 4.16 -15.77
C CYS A 15 -11.45 4.10 -16.89
N VAL A 16 -10.75 2.97 -17.06
CA VAL A 16 -9.68 2.82 -18.08
C VAL A 16 -10.17 2.02 -19.27
N ASP A 17 -10.94 0.95 -19.04
CA ASP A 17 -11.54 0.15 -20.10
C ASP A 17 -12.80 0.83 -20.62
N ASP A 18 -12.77 1.31 -21.85
CA ASP A 18 -13.92 1.97 -22.49
C ASP A 18 -14.99 1.00 -23.02
N THR A 19 -14.83 -0.30 -22.83
CA THR A 19 -15.76 -1.32 -23.33
C THR A 19 -17.17 -1.07 -22.86
N LEU A 20 -17.37 -0.84 -21.56
CA LEU A 20 -18.70 -0.57 -20.98
C LEU A 20 -19.27 0.76 -21.50
N ARG A 21 -18.45 1.80 -21.56
CA ARG A 21 -18.85 3.11 -22.08
C ARG A 21 -19.29 3.02 -23.54
N ASN A 22 -18.54 2.28 -24.36
CA ASN A 22 -18.82 2.11 -25.78
C ASN A 22 -20.01 1.18 -26.05
N SER A 23 -20.47 0.41 -25.06
CA SER A 23 -21.70 -0.38 -25.17
C SER A 23 -22.98 0.47 -25.02
N LEU A 24 -22.86 1.70 -24.53
CA LEU A 24 -23.99 2.64 -24.43
C LEU A 24 -24.33 3.23 -25.82
N PRO A 25 -25.62 3.37 -26.14
CA PRO A 25 -26.02 3.98 -27.42
C PRO A 25 -25.51 5.40 -27.57
N THR A 26 -24.94 5.71 -28.72
CA THR A 26 -24.43 7.04 -29.04
C THR A 26 -25.54 8.09 -28.92
N GLY A 27 -25.29 9.19 -28.23
CA GLY A 27 -26.26 10.25 -27.98
C GLY A 27 -27.28 9.96 -26.87
N SER A 28 -27.19 8.80 -26.21
CA SER A 28 -28.02 8.48 -25.05
C SER A 28 -27.65 9.35 -23.84
N PRO A 29 -28.66 9.84 -23.06
CA PRO A 29 -28.43 10.50 -21.77
C PRO A 29 -27.68 9.62 -20.75
N ALA A 30 -27.63 8.31 -20.96
CA ALA A 30 -26.87 7.39 -20.12
C ALA A 30 -25.35 7.58 -20.24
N VAL A 31 -24.86 8.06 -21.39
CA VAL A 31 -23.41 8.29 -21.59
C VAL A 31 -22.85 9.31 -20.58
N PRO A 32 -23.38 10.55 -20.49
CA PRO A 32 -22.88 11.50 -19.50
C PRO A 32 -23.12 11.04 -18.05
N ALA A 33 -24.19 10.31 -17.76
CA ALA A 33 -24.43 9.75 -16.43
C ALA A 33 -23.36 8.70 -16.07
N PHE A 34 -22.99 7.83 -17.00
CA PHE A 34 -21.92 6.87 -16.81
C PHE A 34 -20.55 7.54 -16.66
N ASP A 35 -20.25 8.58 -17.44
CA ASP A 35 -19.03 9.36 -17.31
C ASP A 35 -18.95 10.04 -15.92
N GLN A 36 -20.06 10.50 -15.33
CA GLN A 36 -20.11 11.00 -13.97
C GLN A 36 -19.83 9.89 -12.93
N LEU A 37 -20.37 8.69 -13.13
CA LEU A 37 -20.06 7.54 -12.27
C LEU A 37 -18.56 7.19 -12.32
N ARG A 38 -17.97 7.13 -13.52
CA ARG A 38 -16.52 6.91 -13.70
C ARG A 38 -15.70 7.96 -12.93
N PHE A 39 -16.07 9.21 -13.07
CA PHE A 39 -15.45 10.33 -12.37
C PHE A 39 -15.55 10.17 -10.84
N ALA A 40 -16.72 9.88 -10.33
CA ALA A 40 -16.95 9.69 -8.90
C ALA A 40 -16.12 8.52 -8.33
N LEU A 41 -16.08 7.37 -9.02
CA LEU A 41 -15.29 6.21 -8.62
C LEU A 41 -13.78 6.51 -8.62
N TYR A 42 -13.29 7.18 -9.65
CA TYR A 42 -11.88 7.58 -9.71
C TYR A 42 -11.49 8.47 -8.52
N TRP A 43 -12.30 9.47 -8.22
CA TRP A 43 -12.00 10.38 -7.12
C TRP A 43 -12.16 9.72 -5.75
N PHE A 44 -13.11 8.81 -5.61
CA PHE A 44 -13.23 8.05 -4.37
C PHE A 44 -11.97 7.21 -4.11
N LYS A 45 -11.45 6.55 -5.16
CA LYS A 45 -10.15 5.86 -5.11
C LYS A 45 -9.03 6.80 -4.65
N VAL A 46 -8.90 7.97 -5.29
CA VAL A 46 -7.85 8.95 -4.95
C VAL A 46 -7.97 9.41 -3.49
N ILE A 47 -9.18 9.73 -3.03
CA ILE A 47 -9.40 10.15 -1.63
C ILE A 47 -8.95 9.06 -0.66
N ARG A 48 -9.34 7.80 -0.91
CA ARG A 48 -8.96 6.66 -0.04
C ARG A 48 -7.46 6.39 -0.06
N LEU A 49 -6.83 6.48 -1.22
CA LEU A 49 -5.37 6.35 -1.35
C LEU A 49 -4.64 7.44 -0.57
N VAL A 50 -5.05 8.69 -0.77
CA VAL A 50 -4.40 9.83 -0.10
C VAL A 50 -4.56 9.78 1.41
N SER A 51 -5.69 9.24 1.93
CA SER A 51 -5.87 9.10 3.39
C SER A 51 -4.82 8.20 4.04
N LEU A 52 -4.21 7.28 3.28
CA LEU A 52 -3.08 6.48 3.76
C LEU A 52 -1.76 7.28 3.85
N TRP A 53 -1.71 8.44 3.22
CA TRP A 53 -0.56 9.35 3.20
C TRP A 53 -0.85 10.68 3.90
N ASP A 54 -1.92 10.74 4.71
CA ASP A 54 -2.20 11.93 5.51
C ASP A 54 -1.04 12.24 6.47
N PRO A 55 -0.79 13.52 6.74
CA PRO A 55 0.24 13.93 7.70
C PRO A 55 0.07 13.23 9.04
N VAL A 56 1.16 13.19 9.78
CA VAL A 56 1.19 12.59 11.11
C VAL A 56 0.19 13.26 12.03
N GLU A 57 -0.78 12.48 12.52
CA GLU A 57 -1.77 12.89 13.52
C GLU A 57 -1.94 11.78 14.58
N GLU A 58 -2.25 12.16 15.82
CA GLU A 58 -2.31 11.22 16.97
C GLU A 58 -3.27 10.05 16.77
N ASN A 59 -4.37 10.26 16.05
CA ASN A 59 -5.40 9.25 15.82
C ASN A 59 -5.51 8.82 14.34
N SER A 60 -4.47 9.07 13.54
CA SER A 60 -4.44 8.70 12.13
C SER A 60 -3.80 7.32 11.93
N TYR A 61 -4.39 6.51 11.05
CA TYR A 61 -3.82 5.24 10.58
C TYR A 61 -3.06 5.42 9.25
N SER A 62 -2.41 6.58 9.07
CA SER A 62 -1.63 6.88 7.88
C SER A 62 -0.23 6.25 7.93
N ILE A 63 0.37 6.02 6.76
CA ILE A 63 1.76 5.53 6.65
C ILE A 63 2.73 6.46 7.40
N PRO A 64 2.69 7.81 7.23
CA PRO A 64 3.55 8.71 8.00
C PRO A 64 3.40 8.57 9.52
N THR A 65 2.18 8.32 10.02
CA THR A 65 1.95 8.09 11.46
C THR A 65 2.61 6.79 11.92
N VAL A 66 2.42 5.69 11.19
CA VAL A 66 3.06 4.41 11.50
C VAL A 66 4.57 4.52 11.45
N LEU A 67 5.10 5.20 10.43
CA LEU A 67 6.55 5.43 10.31
C LEU A 67 7.11 6.17 11.52
N ARG A 68 6.45 7.23 11.99
CA ARG A 68 6.88 7.96 13.19
C ARG A 68 6.94 7.06 14.42
N LEU A 69 6.02 6.10 14.55
CA LEU A 69 6.01 5.16 15.66
C LEU A 69 7.12 4.12 15.56
N VAL A 70 7.44 3.67 14.35
CA VAL A 70 8.47 2.64 14.12
C VAL A 70 9.86 3.23 13.99
N ASP A 71 10.01 4.51 13.61
CA ASP A 71 11.29 5.23 13.47
C ASP A 71 11.78 5.76 14.85
N ASP A 72 11.77 4.88 15.83
CA ASP A 72 12.26 5.09 17.17
C ASP A 72 13.31 4.02 17.48
N ASP A 73 14.49 4.43 17.94
CA ASP A 73 15.60 3.50 18.19
C ASP A 73 15.27 2.45 19.24
N ASP A 74 14.44 2.77 20.26
CA ASP A 74 14.01 1.82 21.28
C ASP A 74 13.02 0.80 20.71
N VAL A 75 12.12 1.23 19.81
CA VAL A 75 11.19 0.35 19.11
C VAL A 75 11.95 -0.58 18.16
N ILE A 76 12.89 -0.05 17.38
CA ILE A 76 13.72 -0.85 16.47
C ILE A 76 14.53 -1.89 17.27
N ALA A 77 15.13 -1.48 18.39
CA ALA A 77 15.89 -2.39 19.25
C ALA A 77 15.00 -3.45 19.92
N ALA A 78 13.73 -3.12 20.23
CA ALA A 78 12.78 -4.08 20.77
C ALA A 78 12.39 -5.14 19.71
N LEU A 79 12.08 -4.73 18.48
CA LEU A 79 11.77 -5.64 17.36
C LEU A 79 12.96 -6.52 16.99
N GLU A 80 14.17 -5.98 17.00
CA GLU A 80 15.40 -6.74 16.80
C GLU A 80 15.60 -7.81 17.87
N ARG A 81 15.36 -7.45 19.14
CA ARG A 81 15.46 -8.37 20.27
C ARG A 81 14.40 -9.47 20.19
N GLU A 82 13.16 -9.11 19.87
CA GLU A 82 12.08 -10.09 19.69
C GLU A 82 12.41 -11.10 18.58
N THR A 83 12.94 -10.62 17.45
CA THR A 83 13.40 -11.49 16.36
C THR A 83 14.53 -12.40 16.83
N HIS A 84 15.54 -11.86 17.53
CA HIS A 84 16.63 -12.65 18.10
C HIS A 84 16.08 -13.75 19.01
N ASP A 85 15.21 -13.42 19.96
CA ASP A 85 14.69 -14.34 20.95
C ASP A 85 13.81 -15.42 20.32
N HIS A 86 13.03 -15.07 19.27
CA HIS A 86 12.27 -16.03 18.49
C HIS A 86 13.17 -17.10 17.84
N PHE A 87 14.23 -16.69 17.17
CA PHE A 87 15.16 -17.64 16.52
C PHE A 87 16.04 -18.37 17.55
N ALA A 88 16.43 -17.74 18.64
CA ALA A 88 17.18 -18.36 19.72
C ALA A 88 16.39 -19.45 20.46
N ALA A 89 15.05 -19.33 20.49
CA ALA A 89 14.15 -20.34 21.08
C ALA A 89 13.92 -21.57 20.20
N LEU A 90 14.44 -21.58 18.96
CA LEU A 90 14.31 -22.76 18.09
C LEU A 90 15.00 -23.97 18.71
N THR A 91 14.26 -25.07 18.78
CA THR A 91 14.83 -26.36 19.23
C THR A 91 15.28 -27.18 18.02
N PRO A 92 16.45 -27.87 18.13
CA PRO A 92 16.87 -28.80 17.11
C PRO A 92 15.79 -29.86 16.86
N ARG A 93 15.48 -30.11 15.59
CA ARG A 93 14.52 -31.17 15.25
C ARG A 93 15.10 -32.54 15.59
N GLN A 94 14.27 -33.46 16.07
CA GLN A 94 14.64 -34.81 16.56
C GLN A 94 15.24 -35.75 15.51
N TRP A 95 15.33 -35.35 14.24
CA TRP A 95 15.86 -36.23 13.16
C TRP A 95 17.42 -36.34 13.15
N ASN A 96 18.11 -35.53 13.95
CA ASN A 96 19.57 -35.59 14.11
C ASN A 96 19.96 -36.30 15.40
N GLN A 97 19.22 -37.33 15.80
CA GLN A 97 19.57 -38.12 16.97
C GLN A 97 20.59 -39.21 16.62
N SER A 98 21.65 -39.30 17.41
CA SER A 98 22.62 -40.38 17.37
C SER A 98 22.45 -41.31 18.55
N GLU A 99 22.65 -42.60 18.37
CA GLU A 99 22.70 -43.58 19.48
C GLU A 99 23.99 -43.46 20.29
N ASP A 100 25.02 -42.84 19.70
CA ASP A 100 26.30 -42.59 20.36
C ASP A 100 26.19 -41.26 21.17
N PRO A 101 26.37 -41.32 22.52
CA PRO A 101 26.24 -40.16 23.39
C PRO A 101 27.30 -39.06 23.11
N GLU A 102 28.51 -39.43 22.73
CA GLU A 102 29.61 -38.47 22.43
C GLU A 102 29.28 -37.72 21.15
N LEU A 103 28.85 -38.43 20.11
CA LEU A 103 28.44 -37.87 18.85
C LEU A 103 27.19 -37.00 19.01
N GLN A 104 26.21 -37.42 19.83
CA GLN A 104 25.03 -36.61 20.14
C GLN A 104 25.40 -35.30 20.83
N ALA A 105 26.32 -35.31 21.80
CA ALA A 105 26.77 -34.09 22.48
C ALA A 105 27.46 -33.11 21.52
N GLU A 106 28.23 -33.62 20.55
CA GLU A 106 28.86 -32.79 19.52
C GLU A 106 27.83 -32.19 18.55
N ILE A 107 26.86 -32.99 18.08
CA ILE A 107 25.75 -32.53 17.26
C ILE A 107 24.99 -31.40 17.97
N ASP A 108 24.64 -31.60 19.22
CA ASP A 108 23.93 -30.59 20.02
C ASP A 108 24.73 -29.30 20.20
N ARG A 109 26.05 -29.40 20.34
CA ARG A 109 26.93 -28.25 20.44
C ARG A 109 26.96 -27.44 19.14
N ILE A 110 27.07 -28.13 18.01
CA ILE A 110 27.07 -27.51 16.68
C ILE A 110 25.69 -26.81 16.43
N LEU A 111 24.58 -27.50 16.66
CA LEU A 111 23.25 -26.98 16.45
C LEU A 111 22.95 -25.75 17.32
N ARG A 112 23.34 -25.75 18.59
CA ARG A 112 23.20 -24.57 19.46
C ARG A 112 23.99 -23.37 18.95
N ARG A 113 25.20 -23.59 18.46
CA ARG A 113 26.02 -22.52 17.85
C ARG A 113 25.33 -21.97 16.59
N ASP A 114 24.88 -22.87 15.72
CA ASP A 114 24.25 -22.47 14.44
C ASP A 114 22.91 -21.74 14.69
N ILE A 115 22.11 -22.15 15.68
CA ILE A 115 20.92 -21.44 16.13
C ILE A 115 21.26 -20.04 16.65
N ALA A 116 22.30 -19.91 17.46
CA ALA A 116 22.75 -18.62 17.99
C ALA A 116 23.27 -17.69 16.89
N ASP A 117 23.96 -18.23 15.89
CA ASP A 117 24.43 -17.47 14.71
C ASP A 117 23.25 -17.05 13.81
N LEU A 118 22.27 -17.94 13.61
CA LEU A 118 21.04 -17.64 12.90
C LEU A 118 20.26 -16.53 13.60
N ALA A 119 20.06 -16.62 14.91
CA ALA A 119 19.32 -15.61 15.69
C ALA A 119 19.95 -14.21 15.55
N ARG A 120 21.30 -14.13 15.66
CA ARG A 120 22.01 -12.86 15.45
C ARG A 120 21.86 -12.34 14.02
N THR A 121 21.97 -13.23 13.03
CA THR A 121 21.85 -12.85 11.62
C THR A 121 20.47 -12.32 11.28
N GLU A 122 19.43 -13.01 11.74
CA GLU A 122 18.04 -12.59 11.47
C GLU A 122 17.68 -11.29 12.21
N ALA A 123 18.16 -11.09 13.43
CA ALA A 123 18.01 -9.85 14.16
C ALA A 123 18.62 -8.64 13.41
N VAL A 124 19.84 -8.79 12.87
CA VAL A 124 20.49 -7.74 12.07
C VAL A 124 19.73 -7.49 10.77
N LYS A 125 19.25 -8.54 10.08
CA LYS A 125 18.42 -8.39 8.88
C LYS A 125 17.12 -7.63 9.19
N GLN A 126 16.49 -7.93 10.31
CA GLN A 126 15.27 -7.26 10.75
C GLN A 126 15.50 -5.75 10.93
N ARG A 127 16.54 -5.35 11.66
CA ARG A 127 16.92 -3.95 11.81
C ARG A 127 17.13 -3.26 10.46
N HIS A 128 17.84 -3.93 9.54
CA HIS A 128 18.11 -3.39 8.22
C HIS A 128 16.84 -3.22 7.40
N LEU A 129 15.96 -4.21 7.41
CA LEU A 129 14.66 -4.16 6.73
C LEU A 129 13.82 -2.97 7.22
N ILE A 130 13.70 -2.80 8.54
CA ILE A 130 12.94 -1.69 9.14
C ILE A 130 13.47 -0.36 8.63
N ARG A 131 14.79 -0.13 8.72
CA ARG A 131 15.39 1.14 8.27
C ARG A 131 15.23 1.37 6.77
N GLN A 132 15.36 0.35 5.94
CA GLN A 132 15.11 0.47 4.50
C GLN A 132 13.67 0.87 4.19
N VAL A 133 12.70 0.26 4.86
CA VAL A 133 11.28 0.57 4.65
C VAL A 133 10.95 1.99 5.10
N ILE A 134 11.48 2.42 6.25
CA ILE A 134 11.32 3.79 6.75
C ILE A 134 11.86 4.80 5.73
N GLU A 135 13.09 4.60 5.25
CA GLU A 135 13.73 5.50 4.28
C GLU A 135 12.94 5.58 2.97
N LYS A 136 12.55 4.42 2.42
CA LYS A 136 11.75 4.34 1.21
C LYS A 136 10.41 5.08 1.35
N ALA A 137 9.75 4.92 2.49
CA ALA A 137 8.45 5.55 2.71
C ALA A 137 8.59 7.08 2.93
N LYS A 138 9.62 7.54 3.63
CA LYS A 138 9.94 8.97 3.76
C LYS A 138 10.23 9.60 2.38
N GLN A 139 11.07 8.95 1.59
CA GLN A 139 11.36 9.41 0.23
C GLN A 139 10.08 9.54 -0.61
N ARG A 140 9.18 8.57 -0.52
CA ARG A 140 7.91 8.61 -1.25
C ARG A 140 6.98 9.70 -0.74
N ASP A 141 6.93 9.96 0.56
CA ASP A 141 6.11 11.02 1.15
C ASP A 141 6.56 12.42 0.69
N ASP A 142 7.85 12.62 0.52
CA ASP A 142 8.46 13.88 0.06
C ASP A 142 8.36 14.10 -1.45
N GLU A 143 7.99 13.11 -2.24
CA GLU A 143 7.92 13.25 -3.69
C GLU A 143 6.84 14.25 -4.13
N ALA A 144 7.17 15.01 -5.17
CA ALA A 144 6.26 15.98 -5.79
C ALA A 144 4.94 15.33 -6.24
N THR A 145 4.99 14.09 -6.75
CA THR A 145 3.82 13.32 -7.16
C THR A 145 2.87 13.05 -6.00
N THR A 146 3.37 12.60 -4.83
CA THR A 146 2.57 12.35 -3.63
C THR A 146 1.92 13.66 -3.15
N THR A 147 2.70 14.75 -3.15
CA THR A 147 2.21 16.08 -2.82
C THR A 147 1.14 16.56 -3.80
N SER A 148 1.30 16.33 -5.10
CA SER A 148 0.32 16.68 -6.14
C SER A 148 -1.00 15.92 -5.95
N ILE A 149 -0.93 14.60 -5.72
CA ILE A 149 -2.11 13.77 -5.48
C ILE A 149 -2.83 14.19 -4.18
N ARG A 150 -2.06 14.49 -3.12
CA ARG A 150 -2.59 15.01 -1.84
C ARG A 150 -3.29 16.37 -2.02
N ASN A 151 -2.72 17.27 -2.83
CA ASN A 151 -3.34 18.54 -3.17
C ASN A 151 -4.64 18.37 -3.97
N SER A 152 -4.71 17.37 -4.84
CA SER A 152 -5.90 17.06 -5.63
C SER A 152 -7.08 16.60 -4.78
N ARG A 153 -6.85 15.84 -3.69
CA ARG A 153 -7.89 15.55 -2.70
C ARG A 153 -8.49 16.84 -2.11
N ASN A 154 -7.62 17.78 -1.74
CA ASN A 154 -8.05 19.07 -1.18
C ASN A 154 -8.85 19.89 -2.19
N TYR A 155 -8.57 19.70 -3.50
CA TYR A 155 -9.36 20.29 -4.59
C TYR A 155 -10.81 19.83 -4.56
N ILE A 156 -11.06 18.54 -4.35
CA ILE A 156 -12.42 17.98 -4.38
C ILE A 156 -13.18 18.24 -3.09
N GLY A 157 -12.51 18.04 -1.96
CA GLY A 157 -13.12 18.23 -0.64
C GLY A 157 -13.39 19.69 -0.29
N HIS A 158 -12.63 20.62 -0.90
CA HIS A 158 -12.68 22.05 -0.59
C HIS A 158 -12.67 22.91 -1.85
N HIS A 159 -13.62 22.66 -2.77
CA HIS A 159 -13.73 23.38 -4.05
C HIS A 159 -13.60 24.91 -3.89
N ILE A 160 -14.16 25.48 -2.83
CA ILE A 160 -14.05 26.92 -2.54
C ILE A 160 -12.61 27.34 -2.17
N GLN A 161 -11.90 26.54 -1.41
CA GLN A 161 -10.51 26.83 -1.02
C GLN A 161 -9.55 26.67 -2.20
N HIS A 162 -9.82 25.72 -3.07
CA HIS A 162 -9.03 25.53 -4.28
C HIS A 162 -9.19 26.68 -5.24
N THR A 163 -10.40 27.14 -5.50
CA THR A 163 -10.65 28.31 -6.34
C THR A 163 -9.92 29.55 -5.82
N ARG A 164 -9.84 29.72 -4.49
CA ARG A 164 -9.02 30.79 -3.88
C ARG A 164 -7.53 30.56 -4.10
N LYS A 165 -7.01 29.38 -3.84
CA LYS A 165 -5.57 29.04 -4.05
C LYS A 165 -5.18 29.19 -5.52
N GLU A 166 -6.03 28.82 -6.45
CA GLU A 166 -5.77 28.96 -7.88
C GLU A 166 -5.81 30.43 -8.32
N ALA A 167 -6.74 31.22 -7.82
CA ALA A 167 -6.77 32.66 -8.04
C ALA A 167 -5.53 33.36 -7.44
N ASP A 168 -5.09 32.94 -6.25
CA ASP A 168 -3.88 33.49 -5.63
C ASP A 168 -2.62 33.08 -6.42
N ARG A 169 -2.54 31.85 -6.95
CA ARG A 169 -1.44 31.42 -7.84
C ARG A 169 -1.43 32.21 -9.13
N GLN A 170 -2.59 32.44 -9.76
CA GLN A 170 -2.70 33.29 -10.95
C GLN A 170 -2.24 34.72 -10.67
N ARG A 171 -2.62 35.30 -9.53
CA ARG A 171 -2.15 36.65 -9.11
C ARG A 171 -0.62 36.69 -8.90
N GLN A 172 -0.01 35.56 -8.51
CA GLN A 172 1.44 35.41 -8.30
C GLN A 172 2.18 34.95 -9.56
N ASN A 173 1.53 34.87 -10.73
CA ASN A 173 2.08 34.32 -11.99
C ASN A 173 2.69 32.93 -11.82
N LYS A 174 2.14 32.10 -10.92
CA LYS A 174 2.54 30.70 -10.72
C LYS A 174 1.74 29.80 -11.67
N PRO A 175 2.34 28.70 -12.18
CA PRO A 175 1.61 27.74 -13.00
C PRO A 175 0.41 27.17 -12.23
N PRO A 176 -0.68 26.79 -12.92
CA PRO A 176 -1.83 26.13 -12.28
C PRO A 176 -1.39 24.86 -11.54
N LEU A 177 -2.19 24.41 -10.58
CA LEU A 177 -1.95 23.13 -9.94
C LEU A 177 -2.20 22.03 -10.97
N GLU A 178 -1.18 21.22 -11.23
CA GLU A 178 -1.32 20.06 -12.10
C GLU A 178 -2.24 19.03 -11.44
N SER A 179 -3.21 18.53 -12.19
CA SER A 179 -4.00 17.38 -11.78
C SER A 179 -3.17 16.12 -11.91
N PRO A 180 -3.19 15.19 -10.94
CA PRO A 180 -2.46 13.95 -11.06
C PRO A 180 -2.98 13.15 -12.24
N THR A 181 -2.06 12.56 -12.98
CA THR A 181 -2.43 11.63 -14.06
C THR A 181 -2.88 10.29 -13.45
N TYR A 182 -3.61 9.51 -14.25
CA TYR A 182 -3.96 8.14 -13.86
C TYR A 182 -2.71 7.32 -13.53
N ARG A 183 -1.63 7.51 -14.28
CA ARG A 183 -0.34 6.85 -14.06
C ARG A 183 0.28 7.21 -12.71
N ASP A 184 0.20 8.46 -12.29
CA ASP A 184 0.73 8.90 -11.00
C ASP A 184 0.01 8.19 -9.84
N VAL A 185 -1.32 8.06 -9.96
CA VAL A 185 -2.15 7.35 -8.97
C VAL A 185 -1.77 5.85 -8.91
N GLU A 186 -1.59 5.20 -10.07
CA GLU A 186 -1.17 3.79 -10.13
C GLU A 186 0.22 3.56 -9.53
N ILE A 187 1.17 4.46 -9.79
CA ILE A 187 2.50 4.41 -9.19
C ILE A 187 2.39 4.53 -7.66
N LEU A 188 1.60 5.47 -7.16
CA LEU A 188 1.42 5.66 -5.73
C LEU A 188 0.76 4.44 -5.08
N ILE A 189 -0.25 3.83 -5.72
CA ILE A 189 -0.90 2.61 -5.24
C ILE A 189 0.12 1.47 -5.12
N SER A 190 0.88 1.21 -6.19
CA SER A 190 1.85 0.12 -6.21
C SER A 190 2.91 0.29 -5.13
N THR A 191 3.43 1.50 -4.96
CA THR A 191 4.41 1.81 -3.91
C THR A 191 3.79 1.72 -2.51
N THR A 192 2.52 2.14 -2.35
CA THR A 192 1.80 2.04 -1.08
C THR A 192 1.63 0.57 -0.65
N ILE A 193 1.28 -0.31 -1.59
CA ILE A 193 1.16 -1.76 -1.36
C ILE A 193 2.52 -2.32 -0.90
N GLU A 194 3.59 -2.01 -1.61
CA GLU A 194 4.93 -2.50 -1.29
C GLU A 194 5.40 -2.03 0.09
N ILE A 195 5.21 -0.75 0.42
CA ILE A 195 5.56 -0.20 1.74
C ILE A 195 4.73 -0.86 2.84
N ALA A 196 3.41 -1.01 2.64
CA ALA A 196 2.53 -1.63 3.63
C ALA A 196 2.88 -3.10 3.89
N GLN A 197 3.20 -3.89 2.85
CA GLN A 197 3.68 -5.26 2.99
C GLN A 197 5.00 -5.32 3.76
N SER A 198 5.94 -4.46 3.39
CA SER A 198 7.26 -4.41 4.03
C SER A 198 7.19 -3.98 5.49
N LEU A 199 6.35 -2.99 5.82
CA LEU A 199 6.08 -2.57 7.21
C LEU A 199 5.43 -3.70 8.01
N TYR A 200 4.45 -4.39 7.41
CA TYR A 200 3.79 -5.50 8.08
C TYR A 200 4.77 -6.65 8.36
N LEU A 201 5.60 -7.01 7.39
CA LEU A 201 6.68 -8.00 7.56
C LEU A 201 7.67 -7.56 8.64
N ALA A 202 8.10 -6.30 8.60
CA ALA A 202 9.06 -5.75 9.54
C ALA A 202 8.56 -5.70 10.99
N VAL A 203 7.26 -5.49 11.20
CA VAL A 203 6.69 -5.39 12.56
C VAL A 203 6.20 -6.74 13.08
N ASN A 204 5.59 -7.57 12.22
CA ASN A 204 4.93 -8.81 12.64
C ASN A 204 5.73 -10.08 12.34
N GLY A 205 6.87 -9.97 11.64
CA GLY A 205 7.72 -11.13 11.29
C GLY A 205 7.08 -12.10 10.29
N CYS A 206 5.89 -11.79 9.75
CA CYS A 206 5.20 -12.63 8.79
C CYS A 206 4.77 -11.83 7.55
N ASN A 207 4.75 -12.49 6.40
CA ASN A 207 4.32 -11.85 5.16
C ASN A 207 2.79 -11.84 5.07
N TYR A 208 2.25 -10.67 4.74
CA TYR A 208 0.84 -10.52 4.38
C TYR A 208 0.75 -10.27 2.87
N ASP A 209 0.25 -11.26 2.13
CA ASP A 209 0.23 -11.20 0.67
C ASP A 209 -0.89 -10.30 0.15
N LEU A 210 -0.57 -9.02 -0.01
CA LEU A 210 -1.48 -8.05 -0.63
C LEU A 210 -1.63 -8.26 -2.15
N ASN A 211 -0.70 -8.99 -2.80
CA ASN A 211 -0.83 -9.31 -4.22
C ASN A 211 -1.89 -10.38 -4.46
N ASP A 212 -2.03 -11.35 -3.55
CA ASP A 212 -3.14 -12.32 -3.63
C ASP A 212 -4.51 -11.63 -3.47
N MET A 213 -4.60 -10.66 -2.54
CA MET A 213 -5.79 -9.82 -2.44
C MET A 213 -6.07 -9.05 -3.74
N ARG A 214 -5.03 -8.48 -4.35
CA ARG A 214 -5.15 -7.78 -5.63
C ARG A 214 -5.67 -8.71 -6.73
N ARG A 215 -5.14 -9.92 -6.83
CA ARG A 215 -5.60 -10.95 -7.77
C ARG A 215 -7.09 -11.25 -7.58
N ILE A 216 -7.52 -11.50 -6.34
CA ILE A 216 -8.93 -11.75 -6.01
C ILE A 216 -9.81 -10.56 -6.42
N SER A 217 -9.40 -9.33 -6.07
CA SER A 217 -10.15 -8.12 -6.44
C SER A 217 -10.25 -7.93 -7.96
N THR A 218 -9.19 -8.27 -8.70
CA THR A 218 -9.18 -8.24 -10.16
C THR A 218 -10.19 -9.23 -10.75
N GLU A 219 -10.24 -10.47 -10.22
CA GLU A 219 -11.19 -11.50 -10.62
C GLU A 219 -12.64 -11.05 -10.33
N MET A 220 -12.90 -10.52 -9.14
CA MET A 220 -14.22 -9.99 -8.76
C MET A 220 -14.66 -8.82 -9.68
N ALA A 221 -13.75 -7.91 -9.98
CA ALA A 221 -14.01 -6.79 -10.88
C ALA A 221 -14.28 -7.28 -12.33
N ALA A 222 -13.54 -8.27 -12.79
CA ALA A 222 -13.74 -8.87 -14.10
C ALA A 222 -15.07 -9.59 -14.20
N GLU A 223 -15.47 -10.33 -13.17
CA GLU A 223 -16.76 -11.03 -13.13
C GLU A 223 -17.93 -10.05 -13.11
N LEU A 224 -17.89 -9.03 -12.24
CA LEU A 224 -18.94 -8.02 -12.14
C LEU A 224 -19.08 -7.25 -13.45
N TRP A 225 -18.03 -6.59 -13.88
CA TRP A 225 -18.09 -5.65 -15.01
C TRP A 225 -18.09 -6.36 -16.37
N GLY A 226 -17.49 -7.56 -16.49
CA GLY A 226 -17.54 -8.37 -17.69
C GLY A 226 -18.92 -8.91 -18.00
N ASN A 227 -19.77 -9.09 -16.98
CA ASN A 227 -21.15 -9.53 -17.11
C ASN A 227 -22.17 -8.37 -17.12
N CYS A 228 -21.71 -7.14 -16.88
CA CYS A 228 -22.58 -5.97 -16.91
C CYS A 228 -23.08 -5.70 -18.34
N ARG A 229 -24.39 -5.46 -18.49
CA ARG A 229 -25.04 -5.05 -19.74
C ARG A 229 -25.96 -3.88 -19.44
N PHE A 230 -25.98 -2.92 -20.37
CA PHE A 230 -26.92 -1.83 -20.29
C PHE A 230 -28.08 -2.09 -21.26
N ASP A 231 -29.24 -2.30 -20.70
CA ASP A 231 -30.49 -2.40 -21.48
C ASP A 231 -31.20 -1.05 -21.38
N ILE A 232 -31.16 -0.28 -22.47
CA ILE A 232 -31.69 1.07 -22.53
C ILE A 232 -32.83 1.05 -23.55
N GLU A 233 -34.06 1.08 -23.03
CA GLU A 233 -35.23 1.22 -23.86
C GLU A 233 -35.18 2.55 -24.63
N LYS A 234 -35.40 2.48 -25.95
CA LYS A 234 -35.54 3.70 -26.74
C LYS A 234 -36.90 4.31 -26.42
N SER A 235 -36.90 5.38 -25.65
CA SER A 235 -38.08 6.22 -25.43
C SER A 235 -38.45 7.01 -26.70
#